data_68038b20e245687e2da259ad4c6c09ed
#
_entry.id   68038b20e245687e2da259ad4c6c09ed
#
_cell.length_a   1.000
_cell.length_b   1.000
_cell.length_c   1.000
_cell.angle_alpha   90.00
_cell.angle_beta   90.00
_cell.angle_gamma   90.00
#
_symmetry.space_group_name_H-M   'P 1'
#
loop_
_entity.id
_entity.type
_entity.pdbx_description
1 polymer ?
#
loop_
_entity_poly.entity_id
_entity_poly.type
_entity_poly.pdbx_seq_one_letter_code
_entity_poly.pdbx_strand_id
1 'polypeptide(L)'
;MGLDMYLESEHHIFGKEAKATVEITNYNGEKETREFDITSGTIVTKIGYWRKANAIHKWFVDNVQNGDDDCGRYYVDIGDMERLKSLCEEVLEQPQKAKELLPPCNGFFFGSTEIDDDYFQDLKDTVKIINNVLENEDGDIYYHASW
;
A
#
# COMPACT_ATOMS: atom_id res chain seq x y z
N MET A 1 -7.49 7.92 -15.37
CA MET A 1 -8.32 7.56 -14.19
C MET A 1 -8.27 6.05 -14.02
N GLY A 2 -8.27 5.59 -12.79
CA GLY A 2 -8.19 4.18 -12.45
C GLY A 2 -7.97 4.03 -10.95
N LEU A 3 -8.19 2.84 -10.42
CA LEU A 3 -7.89 2.53 -9.04
C LEU A 3 -6.37 2.52 -8.84
N ASP A 4 -5.85 3.52 -8.15
CA ASP A 4 -4.47 3.63 -7.69
C ASP A 4 -4.45 3.45 -6.17
N MET A 5 -3.64 2.54 -5.66
CA MET A 5 -3.62 2.12 -4.26
C MET A 5 -2.23 2.31 -3.69
N TYR A 6 -2.15 2.83 -2.48
CA TYR A 6 -0.91 3.21 -1.84
C TYR A 6 -0.81 2.64 -0.44
N LEU A 7 0.35 2.14 -0.10
CA LEU A 7 0.76 1.84 1.26
C LEU A 7 1.88 2.81 1.65
N GLU A 8 1.72 3.47 2.78
CA GLU A 8 2.64 4.48 3.26
C GLU A 8 3.09 4.17 4.68
N SER A 9 4.31 4.55 4.99
CA SER A 9 4.89 4.48 6.34
C SER A 9 5.09 5.89 6.88
N GLU A 10 4.73 6.12 8.13
CA GLU A 10 4.97 7.37 8.86
C GLU A 10 5.97 7.18 9.97
N HIS A 11 7.00 8.03 9.96
CA HIS A 11 7.97 8.13 11.04
C HIS A 11 7.87 9.50 11.69
N HIS A 12 7.57 9.50 12.98
CA HIS A 12 7.45 10.74 13.75
C HIS A 12 8.79 11.13 14.39
N ILE A 13 9.19 12.38 14.18
CA ILE A 13 10.40 12.96 14.78
C ILE A 13 9.96 13.91 15.88
N PHE A 14 10.19 13.53 17.13
CA PHE A 14 9.87 14.35 18.28
C PHE A 14 11.10 14.52 19.19
N GLY A 15 11.38 15.76 19.60
CA GLY A 15 12.34 16.06 20.66
C GLY A 15 13.79 15.67 20.38
N LYS A 16 14.15 15.44 19.13
CA LYS A 16 15.52 15.19 18.68
C LYS A 16 15.88 16.18 17.58
N GLU A 17 17.11 16.66 17.58
CA GLU A 17 17.64 17.36 16.41
C GLU A 17 17.87 16.34 15.30
N ALA A 18 17.17 16.50 14.19
CA ALA A 18 17.35 15.70 12.99
C ALA A 18 17.68 16.60 11.81
N LYS A 19 18.47 16.11 10.88
CA LYS A 19 18.74 16.77 9.60
C LYS A 19 18.21 15.90 8.48
N ALA A 20 17.48 16.48 7.56
CA ALA A 20 17.09 15.83 6.32
C ALA A 20 17.81 16.49 5.15
N THR A 21 18.42 15.68 4.30
CA THR A 21 18.97 16.10 3.02
C THR A 21 18.03 15.63 1.93
N VAL A 22 17.49 16.56 1.15
CA VAL A 22 16.52 16.26 0.08
C VAL A 22 17.13 16.67 -1.26
N GLU A 23 17.20 15.72 -2.19
CA GLU A 23 17.48 16.01 -3.60
C GLU A 23 16.15 16.34 -4.30
N ILE A 24 16.06 17.53 -4.85
CA ILE A 24 14.89 18.01 -5.56
C ILE A 24 15.25 18.07 -7.05
N THR A 25 14.48 17.36 -7.86
CA THR A 25 14.57 17.49 -9.33
C THR A 25 13.41 18.34 -9.79
N ASN A 26 13.71 19.50 -10.36
CA ASN A 26 12.69 20.37 -10.93
C ASN A 26 12.19 19.85 -12.29
N TYR A 27 11.15 20.47 -12.82
CA TYR A 27 10.54 20.06 -14.09
C TYR A 27 11.46 20.21 -15.32
N ASN A 28 12.59 20.95 -15.21
CA ASN A 28 13.61 21.07 -16.25
C ASN A 28 14.65 19.94 -16.18
N GLY A 29 14.57 19.06 -15.15
CA GLY A 29 15.55 18.01 -14.89
C GLY A 29 16.79 18.49 -14.12
N GLU A 30 16.82 19.76 -13.68
CA GLU A 30 17.89 20.26 -12.80
C GLU A 30 17.72 19.73 -11.39
N LYS A 31 18.84 19.34 -10.79
CA LYS A 31 18.88 18.80 -9.44
C LYS A 31 19.46 19.81 -8.49
N GLU A 32 18.80 20.00 -7.36
CA GLU A 32 19.35 20.76 -6.24
C GLU A 32 19.25 19.92 -4.96
N THR A 33 20.19 20.13 -4.05
CA THR A 33 20.18 19.49 -2.73
C THR A 33 19.92 20.53 -1.67
N ARG A 34 18.96 20.27 -0.79
CA ARG A 34 18.66 21.14 0.37
C ARG A 34 18.77 20.36 1.65
N GLU A 35 19.33 21.01 2.66
CA GLU A 35 19.34 20.52 4.03
C GLU A 35 18.28 21.25 4.87
N PHE A 36 17.56 20.50 5.68
CA PHE A 36 16.58 21.02 6.62
C PHE A 36 16.91 20.55 8.03
N ASP A 37 16.90 21.48 8.97
CA ASP A 37 16.92 21.15 10.40
C ASP A 37 15.47 20.83 10.82
N ILE A 38 15.24 19.61 11.30
CA ILE A 38 13.92 19.13 11.71
C ILE A 38 13.90 19.02 13.23
N THR A 39 13.10 19.85 13.88
CA THR A 39 12.90 19.80 15.34
C THR A 39 11.68 18.98 15.74
N SER A 40 10.70 18.91 14.88
CA SER A 40 9.54 18.00 14.97
C SER A 40 8.89 17.86 13.59
N GLY A 41 8.32 16.71 13.30
CA GLY A 41 7.66 16.48 12.03
C GLY A 41 7.34 15.01 11.81
N THR A 42 6.76 14.73 10.66
CA THR A 42 6.45 13.39 10.21
C THR A 42 7.05 13.18 8.82
N ILE A 43 7.77 12.09 8.66
CA ILE A 43 8.27 11.64 7.35
C ILE A 43 7.30 10.59 6.84
N VAL A 44 6.70 10.84 5.68
CA VAL A 44 5.82 9.91 4.99
C VAL A 44 6.56 9.31 3.80
N THR A 45 6.64 7.98 3.77
CA THR A 45 7.32 7.24 2.70
C THR A 45 6.34 6.29 2.03
N LYS A 46 6.30 6.31 0.70
CA LYS A 46 5.55 5.31 -0.06
C LYS A 46 6.31 3.98 -0.03
N ILE A 47 5.69 2.96 0.54
CA ILE A 47 6.28 1.63 0.73
C ILE A 47 5.60 0.55 -0.09
N GLY A 48 4.43 0.84 -0.70
CA GLY A 48 3.74 -0.05 -1.61
C GLY A 48 2.84 0.72 -2.57
N TYR A 49 2.65 0.15 -3.76
CA TYR A 49 1.77 0.69 -4.78
C TYR A 49 1.16 -0.45 -5.59
N TRP A 50 -0.13 -0.35 -5.86
CA TRP A 50 -0.86 -1.22 -6.78
C TRP A 50 -1.70 -0.37 -7.72
N ARG A 51 -1.97 -0.90 -8.88
CA ARG A 51 -2.90 -0.31 -9.82
C ARG A 51 -3.94 -1.33 -10.24
N LYS A 52 -5.21 -1.02 -10.00
CA LYS A 52 -6.36 -1.87 -10.37
C LYS A 52 -6.39 -3.25 -9.71
N ALA A 53 -5.62 -3.48 -8.66
CA ALA A 53 -5.65 -4.71 -7.85
C ALA A 53 -6.92 -4.74 -6.99
N ASN A 54 -8.08 -4.88 -7.63
CA ASN A 54 -9.36 -4.66 -6.98
C ASN A 54 -9.71 -5.69 -5.88
N ALA A 55 -9.23 -6.91 -5.97
CA ALA A 55 -9.38 -7.91 -4.90
C ALA A 55 -8.61 -7.50 -3.63
N ILE A 56 -7.41 -6.96 -3.78
CA ILE A 56 -6.61 -6.42 -2.68
C ILE A 56 -7.27 -5.17 -2.10
N HIS A 57 -7.75 -4.26 -2.95
CA HIS A 57 -8.51 -3.09 -2.52
C HIS A 57 -9.74 -3.48 -1.70
N LYS A 58 -10.54 -4.40 -2.20
CA LYS A 58 -11.71 -4.91 -1.48
C LYS A 58 -11.33 -5.46 -0.11
N TRP A 59 -10.23 -6.19 -0.01
CA TRP A 59 -9.78 -6.70 1.27
C TRP A 59 -9.46 -5.56 2.26
N PHE A 60 -8.77 -4.50 1.83
CA PHE A 60 -8.52 -3.32 2.68
C PHE A 60 -9.82 -2.62 3.09
N VAL A 61 -10.75 -2.43 2.15
CA VAL A 61 -12.07 -1.83 2.47
C VAL A 61 -12.78 -2.63 3.55
N ASP A 62 -12.87 -3.95 3.39
CA ASP A 62 -13.62 -4.81 4.30
C ASP A 62 -12.93 -4.99 5.68
N ASN A 63 -11.61 -5.00 5.74
CA ASN A 63 -10.86 -5.37 6.95
C ASN A 63 -10.18 -4.19 7.66
N VAL A 64 -9.90 -3.10 6.96
CA VAL A 64 -9.17 -1.94 7.49
C VAL A 64 -10.04 -0.69 7.51
N GLN A 65 -10.87 -0.49 6.50
CA GLN A 65 -11.72 0.70 6.34
C GLN A 65 -13.14 0.53 6.90
N ASN A 66 -13.44 -0.56 7.61
CA ASN A 66 -14.76 -0.88 8.15
C ASN A 66 -15.89 -0.91 7.10
N GLY A 67 -15.55 -1.21 5.84
CA GLY A 67 -16.48 -1.26 4.72
C GLY A 67 -16.71 0.09 4.02
N ASP A 68 -16.04 1.17 4.45
CA ASP A 68 -16.17 2.50 3.85
C ASP A 68 -15.11 2.70 2.75
N ASP A 69 -15.55 2.77 1.50
CA ASP A 69 -14.69 3.04 0.35
C ASP A 69 -14.81 4.53 -0.06
N ASP A 70 -14.10 5.38 0.68
CA ASP A 70 -14.23 6.84 0.64
C ASP A 70 -12.93 7.57 0.20
N CYS A 71 -11.95 6.84 -0.34
CA CYS A 71 -10.61 7.35 -0.62
C CYS A 71 -9.88 7.92 0.63
N GLY A 72 -10.33 7.58 1.83
CA GLY A 72 -9.71 7.97 3.08
C GLY A 72 -8.37 7.27 3.32
N ARG A 73 -7.65 7.76 4.32
CA ARG A 73 -6.36 7.21 4.74
C ARG A 73 -6.53 6.50 6.08
N TYR A 74 -6.22 5.21 6.12
CA TYR A 74 -6.52 4.33 7.24
C TYR A 74 -5.27 3.65 7.78
N TYR A 75 -5.14 3.63 9.11
CA TYR A 75 -4.08 2.90 9.79
C TYR A 75 -4.22 1.39 9.55
N VAL A 76 -3.11 0.73 9.29
CA VAL A 76 -3.04 -0.72 9.05
C VAL A 76 -2.20 -1.37 10.15
N ASP A 77 -2.80 -2.28 10.88
CA ASP A 77 -2.08 -3.08 11.87
C ASP A 77 -1.17 -4.11 11.20
N ILE A 78 -0.05 -4.42 11.83
CA ILE A 78 0.89 -5.44 11.33
C ILE A 78 0.20 -6.81 11.19
N GLY A 79 -0.68 -7.16 12.12
CA GLY A 79 -1.48 -8.38 12.04
C GLY A 79 -2.39 -8.42 10.82
N ASP A 80 -2.89 -7.27 10.35
CA ASP A 80 -3.67 -7.17 9.11
C ASP A 80 -2.79 -7.44 7.89
N MET A 81 -1.57 -6.93 7.88
CA MET A 81 -0.61 -7.22 6.81
C MET A 81 -0.25 -8.70 6.74
N GLU A 82 -0.01 -9.33 7.89
CA GLU A 82 0.28 -10.77 7.96
C GLU A 82 -0.91 -11.63 7.49
N ARG A 83 -2.13 -11.24 7.84
CA ARG A 83 -3.35 -11.92 7.37
C ARG A 83 -3.52 -11.81 5.86
N LEU A 84 -3.36 -10.60 5.30
CA LEU A 84 -3.45 -10.40 3.85
C LEU A 84 -2.39 -11.23 3.11
N LYS A 85 -1.15 -11.22 3.59
CA LYS A 85 -0.07 -12.04 3.04
C LYS A 85 -0.45 -13.52 3.03
N SER A 86 -0.91 -14.05 4.16
CA SER A 86 -1.29 -15.46 4.29
C SER A 86 -2.42 -15.84 3.31
N LEU A 87 -3.41 -14.96 3.13
CA LEU A 87 -4.49 -15.18 2.16
C LEU A 87 -3.97 -15.19 0.72
N CYS A 88 -3.07 -14.26 0.37
CA CYS A 88 -2.46 -14.23 -0.96
C CYS A 88 -1.65 -15.52 -1.22
N GLU A 89 -0.85 -15.96 -0.26
CA GLU A 89 -0.05 -17.19 -0.37
C GLU A 89 -0.95 -18.42 -0.50
N GLU A 90 -2.03 -18.52 0.29
CA GLU A 90 -2.98 -19.62 0.21
C GLU A 90 -3.68 -19.68 -1.16
N VAL A 91 -4.09 -18.54 -1.72
CA VAL A 91 -4.70 -18.51 -3.07
C VAL A 91 -3.68 -18.86 -4.14
N LEU A 92 -2.42 -18.42 -4.01
CA LEU A 92 -1.37 -18.77 -4.97
C LEU A 92 -1.05 -20.29 -4.96
N GLU A 93 -1.15 -20.94 -3.81
CA GLU A 93 -0.99 -22.39 -3.68
C GLU A 93 -2.25 -23.17 -4.12
N GLN A 94 -3.44 -22.59 -3.90
CA GLN A 94 -4.73 -23.20 -4.15
C GLN A 94 -5.65 -22.26 -4.94
N PRO A 95 -5.41 -22.07 -6.26
CA PRO A 95 -6.12 -21.08 -7.10
C PRO A 95 -7.65 -21.21 -7.10
N GLN A 96 -8.16 -22.43 -6.85
CA GLN A 96 -9.61 -22.69 -6.77
C GLN A 96 -10.30 -21.96 -5.61
N LYS A 97 -9.55 -21.51 -4.60
CA LYS A 97 -10.06 -20.75 -3.45
C LYS A 97 -10.14 -19.24 -3.70
N ALA A 98 -9.68 -18.75 -4.84
CA ALA A 98 -9.59 -17.31 -5.13
C ALA A 98 -10.93 -16.57 -4.90
N LYS A 99 -12.03 -17.13 -5.42
CA LYS A 99 -13.37 -16.53 -5.28
C LYS A 99 -13.90 -16.49 -3.84
N GLU A 100 -13.41 -17.38 -2.99
CA GLU A 100 -13.82 -17.47 -1.60
C GLU A 100 -12.97 -16.55 -0.72
N LEU A 101 -11.64 -16.59 -0.88
CA LEU A 101 -10.71 -15.93 0.03
C LEU A 101 -10.41 -14.48 -0.36
N LEU A 102 -10.24 -14.20 -1.65
CA LEU A 102 -9.90 -12.87 -2.19
C LEU A 102 -10.74 -12.60 -3.45
N PRO A 103 -12.06 -12.44 -3.32
CA PRO A 103 -12.92 -12.20 -4.47
C PRO A 103 -12.61 -10.86 -5.13
N PRO A 104 -12.54 -10.78 -6.47
CA PRO A 104 -12.47 -9.52 -7.19
C PRO A 104 -13.68 -8.63 -6.89
N CYS A 105 -13.46 -7.32 -6.92
CA CYS A 105 -14.50 -6.31 -6.70
C CYS A 105 -14.77 -5.53 -7.97
N ASN A 106 -16.05 -5.37 -8.30
CA ASN A 106 -16.45 -4.53 -9.41
C ASN A 106 -16.52 -3.07 -8.99
N GLY A 107 -16.01 -2.17 -9.82
CA GLY A 107 -16.07 -0.72 -9.63
C GLY A 107 -15.80 0.01 -10.93
N PHE A 108 -16.20 1.27 -11.04
CA PHE A 108 -16.21 2.01 -12.30
C PHE A 108 -14.83 2.12 -12.97
N PHE A 109 -13.73 2.12 -12.18
CA PHE A 109 -12.36 2.20 -12.67
C PHE A 109 -11.46 1.06 -12.15
N PHE A 110 -12.05 0.00 -11.60
CA PHE A 110 -11.33 -1.02 -10.84
C PHE A 110 -10.64 -2.09 -11.69
N GLY A 111 -10.87 -2.09 -13.00
CA GLY A 111 -10.29 -3.06 -13.91
C GLY A 111 -11.13 -4.32 -14.05
N SER A 112 -10.51 -5.40 -14.51
CA SER A 112 -11.17 -6.69 -14.72
C SER A 112 -11.55 -7.36 -13.40
N THR A 113 -12.65 -8.10 -13.40
CA THR A 113 -13.04 -9.00 -12.30
C THR A 113 -12.73 -10.47 -12.61
N GLU A 114 -12.01 -10.73 -13.69
CA GLU A 114 -11.54 -12.06 -14.03
C GLU A 114 -10.41 -12.51 -13.09
N ILE A 115 -10.40 -13.79 -12.79
CA ILE A 115 -9.29 -14.43 -12.06
C ILE A 115 -8.35 -14.99 -13.12
N ASP A 116 -7.49 -14.12 -13.61
CA ASP A 116 -6.55 -14.34 -14.69
C ASP A 116 -5.10 -14.15 -14.22
N ASP A 117 -4.16 -14.11 -15.15
CA ASP A 117 -2.75 -13.94 -14.83
C ASP A 117 -2.44 -12.61 -14.14
N ASP A 118 -3.17 -11.54 -14.48
CA ASP A 118 -3.01 -10.23 -13.83
C ASP A 118 -3.46 -10.29 -12.37
N TYR A 119 -4.59 -10.95 -12.07
CA TYR A 119 -5.03 -11.19 -10.71
C TYR A 119 -3.97 -11.92 -9.88
N PHE A 120 -3.40 -13.01 -10.39
CA PHE A 120 -2.35 -13.74 -9.67
C PHE A 120 -1.05 -12.95 -9.55
N GLN A 121 -0.75 -12.07 -10.52
CA GLN A 121 0.39 -11.18 -10.42
C GLN A 121 0.20 -10.15 -9.30
N ASP A 122 -0.99 -9.58 -9.15
CA ASP A 122 -1.34 -8.68 -8.04
C ASP A 122 -1.12 -9.34 -6.68
N LEU A 123 -1.47 -10.64 -6.52
CA LEU A 123 -1.22 -11.37 -5.29
C LEU A 123 0.28 -11.56 -5.02
N LYS A 124 1.07 -11.90 -6.05
CA LYS A 124 2.53 -12.05 -5.91
C LYS A 124 3.20 -10.73 -5.53
N ASP A 125 2.78 -9.63 -6.15
CA ASP A 125 3.31 -8.31 -5.85
C ASP A 125 2.90 -7.88 -4.44
N THR A 126 1.69 -8.22 -4.00
CA THR A 126 1.23 -7.98 -2.63
C THR A 126 2.09 -8.72 -1.61
N VAL A 127 2.36 -10.01 -1.80
CA VAL A 127 3.24 -10.78 -0.91
C VAL A 127 4.64 -10.16 -0.85
N LYS A 128 5.18 -9.72 -1.99
CA LYS A 128 6.50 -9.07 -2.05
C LYS A 128 6.52 -7.74 -1.31
N ILE A 129 5.49 -6.89 -1.50
CA ILE A 129 5.36 -5.61 -0.79
C ILE A 129 5.28 -5.86 0.71
N ILE A 130 4.42 -6.78 1.15
CA ILE A 130 4.23 -7.05 2.58
C ILE A 130 5.51 -7.62 3.21
N ASN A 131 6.20 -8.55 2.55
CA ASN A 131 7.48 -9.05 3.05
C ASN A 131 8.49 -7.91 3.27
N ASN A 132 8.60 -7.00 2.31
CA ASN A 132 9.48 -5.85 2.45
C ASN A 132 9.08 -4.95 3.64
N VAL A 133 7.78 -4.73 3.84
CA VAL A 133 7.26 -3.97 4.97
C VAL A 133 7.58 -4.65 6.29
N LEU A 134 7.31 -5.94 6.43
CA LEU A 134 7.56 -6.70 7.67
C LEU A 134 9.05 -6.78 8.03
N GLU A 135 9.93 -6.73 7.04
CA GLU A 135 11.39 -6.84 7.24
C GLU A 135 12.05 -5.48 7.51
N ASN A 136 11.54 -4.38 6.95
CA ASN A 136 12.29 -3.12 6.85
C ASN A 136 11.57 -1.91 7.45
N GLU A 137 10.27 -2.01 7.75
CA GLU A 137 9.50 -0.87 8.24
C GLU A 137 9.24 -0.97 9.74
N ASP A 138 9.46 0.16 10.43
CA ASP A 138 9.19 0.34 11.85
C ASP A 138 8.27 1.54 12.14
N GLY A 139 7.79 2.21 11.10
CA GLY A 139 6.83 3.31 11.19
C GLY A 139 5.38 2.86 11.25
N ASP A 140 4.49 3.80 11.49
CA ASP A 140 3.04 3.57 11.40
C ASP A 140 2.62 3.39 9.94
N ILE A 141 1.87 2.35 9.64
CA ILE A 141 1.49 1.98 8.28
C ILE A 141 0.07 2.48 7.98
N TYR A 142 -0.11 3.06 6.81
CA TYR A 142 -1.39 3.57 6.32
C TYR A 142 -1.66 3.10 4.91
N TYR A 143 -2.92 2.77 4.66
CA TYR A 143 -3.45 2.48 3.33
C TYR A 143 -4.37 3.60 2.87
N HIS A 144 -4.31 3.95 1.60
CA HIS A 144 -5.33 4.75 0.93
C HIS A 144 -5.41 4.40 -0.56
N ALA A 145 -6.54 4.70 -1.17
CA ALA A 145 -6.76 4.55 -2.59
C ALA A 145 -7.30 5.83 -3.21
N SER A 146 -7.17 5.92 -4.52
CA SER A 146 -7.70 7.02 -5.34
C SER A 146 -8.31 6.42 -6.61
N TRP A 147 -9.57 6.73 -6.89
CA TRP A 147 -10.32 6.19 -8.04
C TRP A 147 -11.37 7.17 -8.56
#